data_69e839102cee1bad184a1905a15cd780
#
_entry.id   69e839102cee1bad184a1905a15cd780
#
_cell.length_a   1.000
_cell.length_b   1.000
_cell.length_c   1.000
_cell.angle_alpha   90.00
_cell.angle_beta   90.00
_cell.angle_gamma   90.00
#
_symmetry.space_group_name_H-M   'P 1'
#
loop_
_entity.id
_entity.type
_entity.pdbx_description
1 polymer ?
#
loop_
_entity_poly.entity_id
_entity_poly.type
_entity_poly.pdbx_seq_one_letter_code
_entity_poly.pdbx_strand_id
1 'polypeptide(L)'
;GQGNVNNVWNYATAVANLFPELEITMRNVEFNVELDDDGCMPFRARKCLGESRLDMIPACDGEFGSILRIYREWKYTGDDEFLKGIWDNMMKALEFSIKEWDTDGDGVLDGKMHVTYDIEFYGPNTMTNTIYLGAIKGVVEMAEHLGKQDIADKYRALYEKASVLVDEKLFNGEYYIQELEDVDAYRYQYGIGCLTDQLLGQFMAQAAGLGYVLPKEHVKKALQSIYKYNFKECMDDVPNVQRTYALNDEAGLVLCSWPKGGRPRFPFAYCDEVWTGVEYQVAVTMIKEGMIEEAFTIIKAIRDRYDGYKRCPWSETEAGHHYIRPMSSYSLIPTLAGYSCDMVNKTMSFAPVINEKDYTTFWINGKGWGTYHQTIDDKGEVKKEVTVLYGNIDDVKVE
;
A
#
# COMPACT_ATOMS: atom_id res chain seq x y z
N GLY A 1 -2.65 20.50 -3.12
CA GLY A 1 -2.18 20.89 -1.79
C GLY A 1 -0.72 21.35 -1.82
N GLN A 2 -0.22 21.87 -0.71
CA GLN A 2 1.19 22.26 -0.59
C GLN A 2 2.03 21.03 -0.22
N GLY A 3 3.19 20.84 -0.85
CA GLY A 3 4.15 19.79 -0.56
C GLY A 3 3.64 18.36 -0.83
N ASN A 4 4.47 17.39 -0.50
CA ASN A 4 4.14 15.98 -0.58
C ASN A 4 3.34 15.54 0.64
N VAL A 5 2.36 14.69 0.42
CA VAL A 5 1.54 14.09 1.49
C VAL A 5 1.97 12.64 1.65
N ASN A 6 2.67 12.32 2.74
CA ASN A 6 3.31 11.01 2.92
C ASN A 6 2.33 9.82 2.92
N ASN A 7 1.12 10.01 3.45
CA ASN A 7 0.08 8.97 3.44
C ASN A 7 -0.47 8.66 2.05
N VAL A 8 -0.57 9.65 1.16
CA VAL A 8 -1.02 9.43 -0.23
C VAL A 8 0.04 8.64 -1.02
N TRP A 9 1.32 8.86 -0.72
CA TRP A 9 2.42 8.13 -1.36
C TRP A 9 2.46 6.63 -1.03
N ASN A 10 1.70 6.15 -0.05
CA ASN A 10 1.55 4.72 0.25
C ASN A 10 1.01 3.91 -0.93
N TYR A 11 0.26 4.54 -1.82
CA TYR A 11 -0.30 3.90 -3.02
C TYR A 11 0.63 4.01 -4.24
N ALA A 12 1.55 4.97 -4.23
CA ALA A 12 2.40 5.27 -5.39
C ALA A 12 3.52 4.23 -5.54
N THR A 13 3.39 3.35 -6.51
CA THR A 13 4.40 2.33 -6.83
C THR A 13 5.19 2.65 -8.09
N ALA A 14 4.67 3.48 -8.99
CA ALA A 14 5.30 3.80 -10.26
C ALA A 14 6.69 4.44 -10.09
N VAL A 15 6.80 5.45 -9.22
CA VAL A 15 8.05 6.21 -9.04
C VAL A 15 9.14 5.33 -8.46
N ALA A 16 8.84 4.50 -7.46
CA ALA A 16 9.81 3.60 -6.85
C ALA A 16 10.42 2.61 -7.84
N ASN A 17 9.60 2.17 -8.80
CA ASN A 17 10.04 1.21 -9.82
C ASN A 17 10.80 1.90 -10.96
N LEU A 18 10.26 3.02 -11.47
CA LEU A 18 10.80 3.68 -12.67
C LEU A 18 11.95 4.64 -12.35
N PHE A 19 11.95 5.23 -11.17
CA PHE A 19 12.88 6.27 -10.75
C PHE A 19 13.29 6.07 -9.27
N PRO A 20 13.95 4.96 -8.91
CA PRO A 20 14.27 4.63 -7.52
C PRO A 20 15.11 5.70 -6.80
N GLU A 21 16.01 6.39 -7.51
CA GLU A 21 16.81 7.48 -6.96
C GLU A 21 15.95 8.68 -6.52
N LEU A 22 14.84 8.92 -7.21
CA LEU A 22 13.89 9.97 -6.82
C LEU A 22 13.17 9.61 -5.52
N GLU A 23 12.74 8.35 -5.36
CA GLU A 23 12.16 7.87 -4.10
C GLU A 23 13.16 7.91 -2.94
N ILE A 24 14.41 7.52 -3.16
CA ILE A 24 15.49 7.66 -2.17
C ILE A 24 15.64 9.13 -1.75
N THR A 25 15.60 10.07 -2.69
CA THR A 25 15.63 11.51 -2.38
C THR A 25 14.45 11.91 -1.52
N MET A 26 13.24 11.42 -1.81
CA MET A 26 12.05 11.69 -1.01
C MET A 26 12.18 11.13 0.41
N ARG A 27 12.69 9.89 0.57
CA ARG A 27 12.97 9.30 1.89
C ARG A 27 13.98 10.13 2.68
N ASN A 28 15.05 10.60 2.04
CA ASN A 28 16.02 11.49 2.69
C ASN A 28 15.39 12.82 3.14
N VAL A 29 14.49 13.38 2.35
CA VAL A 29 13.75 14.59 2.77
C VAL A 29 12.87 14.30 3.98
N GLU A 30 12.09 13.23 3.95
CA GLU A 30 11.19 12.86 5.05
C GLU A 30 11.94 12.62 6.37
N PHE A 31 13.00 11.82 6.35
CA PHE A 31 13.69 11.38 7.57
C PHE A 31 14.87 12.27 7.99
N ASN A 32 15.59 12.87 7.04
CA ASN A 32 16.78 13.65 7.35
C ASN A 32 16.55 15.17 7.34
N VAL A 33 15.37 15.64 6.88
CA VAL A 33 15.03 17.06 6.80
C VAL A 33 13.75 17.41 7.56
N GLU A 34 12.68 16.61 7.37
CA GLU A 34 11.36 16.90 7.95
C GLU A 34 11.16 16.32 9.34
N LEU A 35 11.81 15.19 9.67
CA LEU A 35 11.72 14.56 10.98
C LEU A 35 12.22 15.52 12.08
N ASP A 36 11.50 15.60 13.19
CA ASP A 36 11.99 16.34 14.34
C ASP A 36 12.87 15.50 15.28
N ASP A 37 13.36 16.13 16.35
CA ASP A 37 14.28 15.47 17.29
C ASP A 37 13.60 14.31 18.06
N ASP A 38 12.28 14.40 18.24
CA ASP A 38 11.47 13.37 18.93
C ASP A 38 11.04 12.23 18.01
N GLY A 39 11.27 12.36 16.71
CA GLY A 39 10.91 11.36 15.70
C GLY A 39 9.55 11.59 15.04
N CYS A 40 8.86 12.67 15.34
CA CYS A 40 7.62 13.05 14.70
C CYS A 40 7.86 13.58 13.28
N MET A 41 7.14 13.05 12.31
CA MET A 41 7.19 13.50 10.92
C MET A 41 5.86 14.19 10.55
N PRO A 42 5.87 15.45 10.08
CA PRO A 42 4.64 16.06 9.59
C PRO A 42 4.11 15.29 8.39
N PHE A 43 2.79 15.08 8.32
CA PHE A 43 2.22 14.29 7.21
C PHE A 43 2.41 14.95 5.83
N ARG A 44 2.86 16.21 5.81
CA ARG A 44 3.08 16.98 4.60
C ARG A 44 4.47 17.60 4.58
N ALA A 45 5.34 17.07 3.75
CA ALA A 45 6.63 17.69 3.45
C ALA A 45 6.39 18.96 2.64
N ARG A 46 6.83 20.10 3.15
CA ARG A 46 6.59 21.41 2.53
C ARG A 46 7.84 22.00 1.91
N LYS A 47 9.00 21.54 2.30
CA LYS A 47 10.19 22.32 2.14
C LYS A 47 10.75 22.39 0.75
N CYS A 48 10.99 23.64 0.36
CA CYS A 48 12.24 23.94 -0.33
C CYS A 48 13.40 23.81 0.66
N LEU A 49 14.55 23.35 0.22
CA LEU A 49 15.75 23.26 1.05
C LEU A 49 16.05 24.60 1.73
N GLY A 50 16.15 24.57 3.06
CA GLY A 50 16.45 25.73 3.88
C GLY A 50 15.25 26.49 4.46
N GLU A 51 14.02 26.11 4.13
CA GLU A 51 12.82 26.65 4.79
C GLU A 51 12.56 25.98 6.14
N SER A 52 11.79 26.65 7.00
CA SER A 52 11.35 26.04 8.26
C SER A 52 10.34 24.93 8.02
N ARG A 53 10.45 23.87 8.82
CA ARG A 53 9.47 22.78 8.87
C ARG A 53 8.05 23.31 9.08
N LEU A 54 7.06 22.66 8.49
CA LEU A 54 5.67 22.91 8.81
C LEU A 54 5.35 22.39 10.22
N ASP A 55 4.68 23.21 10.99
CA ASP A 55 4.04 22.79 12.23
C ASP A 55 2.71 22.09 11.88
N MET A 56 2.79 20.77 11.61
CA MET A 56 1.65 19.92 11.25
C MET A 56 1.73 18.61 12.04
N ILE A 57 0.56 18.04 12.30
CA ILE A 57 0.44 16.75 12.97
C ILE A 57 1.04 15.62 12.10
N PRO A 58 1.51 14.53 12.70
CA PRO A 58 1.87 13.32 11.95
C PRO A 58 0.62 12.59 11.47
N ALA A 59 0.74 11.83 10.38
CA ALA A 59 -0.28 10.86 9.96
C ALA A 59 0.21 9.45 10.23
N CYS A 60 -0.61 8.66 10.92
CA CYS A 60 -0.26 7.31 11.33
C CYS A 60 0.09 6.41 10.12
N ASP A 61 -0.79 6.38 9.13
CA ASP A 61 -0.58 5.64 7.88
C ASP A 61 0.58 6.19 7.06
N GLY A 62 0.86 7.49 7.16
CA GLY A 62 1.95 8.14 6.46
C GLY A 62 3.31 7.82 7.04
N GLU A 63 3.47 7.89 8.35
CA GLU A 63 4.75 7.71 9.03
C GLU A 63 5.19 6.24 8.99
N PHE A 64 4.33 5.29 9.37
CA PHE A 64 4.62 3.86 9.19
C PHE A 64 4.80 3.49 7.71
N GLY A 65 4.01 4.10 6.82
CA GLY A 65 4.15 3.89 5.39
C GLY A 65 5.49 4.36 4.85
N SER A 66 6.02 5.48 5.34
CA SER A 66 7.36 5.97 4.98
C SER A 66 8.45 4.98 5.40
N ILE A 67 8.34 4.37 6.59
CA ILE A 67 9.26 3.31 7.05
C ILE A 67 9.19 2.08 6.14
N LEU A 68 7.99 1.61 5.81
CA LEU A 68 7.83 0.46 4.91
C LEU A 68 8.36 0.76 3.49
N ARG A 69 8.28 2.02 3.04
CA ARG A 69 8.87 2.45 1.76
C ARG A 69 10.40 2.44 1.78
N ILE A 70 11.07 2.73 2.92
CA ILE A 70 12.53 2.55 3.03
C ILE A 70 12.91 1.09 2.72
N TYR A 71 12.20 0.13 3.31
CA TYR A 71 12.41 -1.28 3.01
C TYR A 71 12.24 -1.58 1.52
N ARG A 72 11.20 -1.05 0.87
CA ARG A 72 10.95 -1.22 -0.57
C ARG A 72 12.10 -0.68 -1.41
N GLU A 73 12.53 0.56 -1.19
CA GLU A 73 13.63 1.19 -1.93
C GLU A 73 14.94 0.43 -1.74
N TRP A 74 15.24 -0.02 -0.52
CA TRP A 74 16.42 -0.82 -0.23
C TRP A 74 16.38 -2.17 -0.97
N LYS A 75 15.26 -2.89 -0.95
CA LYS A 75 15.11 -4.17 -1.68
C LYS A 75 15.22 -3.98 -3.19
N TYR A 76 14.72 -2.89 -3.72
CA TYR A 76 14.74 -2.58 -5.15
C TYR A 76 16.13 -2.20 -5.67
N THR A 77 16.93 -1.51 -4.87
CA THR A 77 18.22 -0.96 -5.26
C THR A 77 19.40 -1.80 -4.75
N GLY A 78 19.26 -2.44 -3.60
CA GLY A 78 20.37 -3.06 -2.88
C GLY A 78 21.34 -2.03 -2.31
N ASP A 79 20.91 -0.79 -2.07
CA ASP A 79 21.75 0.31 -1.59
C ASP A 79 21.85 0.30 -0.07
N ASP A 80 22.91 -0.34 0.43
CA ASP A 80 23.21 -0.41 1.86
C ASP A 80 23.67 0.93 2.44
N GLU A 81 24.25 1.82 1.63
CA GLU A 81 24.67 3.14 2.11
C GLU A 81 23.45 4.04 2.35
N PHE A 82 22.45 3.95 1.49
CA PHE A 82 21.15 4.57 1.74
C PHE A 82 20.53 4.06 3.04
N LEU A 83 20.46 2.74 3.23
CA LEU A 83 19.88 2.15 4.44
C LEU A 83 20.63 2.59 5.71
N LYS A 84 21.97 2.54 5.70
CA LYS A 84 22.79 3.00 6.84
C LYS A 84 22.61 4.48 7.13
N GLY A 85 22.52 5.31 6.09
CA GLY A 85 22.40 6.77 6.21
C GLY A 85 21.06 7.25 6.76
N ILE A 86 19.99 6.43 6.66
CA ILE A 86 18.66 6.77 7.14
C ILE A 86 18.27 6.03 8.43
N TRP A 87 19.04 5.02 8.82
CA TRP A 87 18.70 4.07 9.87
C TRP A 87 18.31 4.72 11.21
N ASP A 88 19.14 5.59 11.74
CA ASP A 88 18.91 6.15 13.07
C ASP A 88 17.64 7.02 13.13
N ASN A 89 17.38 7.78 12.09
CA ASN A 89 16.19 8.62 11.99
C ASN A 89 14.93 7.77 11.72
N MET A 90 15.05 6.70 10.92
CA MET A 90 13.97 5.73 10.75
C MET A 90 13.58 5.07 12.09
N MET A 91 14.55 4.70 12.91
CA MET A 91 14.28 4.11 14.23
C MET A 91 13.65 5.09 15.19
N LYS A 92 14.05 6.38 15.17
CA LYS A 92 13.38 7.43 15.95
C LYS A 92 11.90 7.56 15.54
N ALA A 93 11.62 7.61 14.24
CA ALA A 93 10.26 7.67 13.73
C ALA A 93 9.43 6.45 14.15
N LEU A 94 10.00 5.25 14.06
CA LEU A 94 9.33 4.03 14.49
C LEU A 94 8.98 4.04 15.99
N GLU A 95 9.93 4.46 16.84
CA GLU A 95 9.72 4.51 18.30
C GLU A 95 8.71 5.60 18.69
N PHE A 96 8.75 6.75 18.04
CA PHE A 96 7.73 7.80 18.18
C PHE A 96 6.35 7.26 17.80
N SER A 97 6.23 6.67 16.62
CA SER A 97 4.96 6.19 16.09
C SER A 97 4.32 5.11 16.95
N ILE A 98 5.10 4.15 17.45
CA ILE A 98 4.60 3.11 18.35
C ILE A 98 4.11 3.76 19.67
N LYS A 99 4.90 4.64 20.26
CA LYS A 99 4.55 5.32 21.50
C LYS A 99 3.29 6.19 21.38
N GLU A 100 3.10 6.82 20.21
CA GLU A 100 1.98 7.74 19.98
C GLU A 100 0.66 6.99 19.74
N TRP A 101 0.70 5.84 19.08
CA TRP A 101 -0.53 5.18 18.59
C TRP A 101 -0.82 3.79 19.15
N ASP A 102 0.13 3.12 19.79
CA ASP A 102 -0.08 1.93 20.63
C ASP A 102 -0.16 2.39 22.10
N THR A 103 -1.35 2.86 22.50
CA THR A 103 -1.50 3.65 23.75
C THR A 103 -1.46 2.80 25.02
N ASP A 104 -1.81 1.53 24.92
CA ASP A 104 -1.79 0.58 26.04
C ASP A 104 -0.58 -0.39 26.00
N GLY A 105 0.21 -0.36 24.92
CA GLY A 105 1.43 -1.17 24.77
C GLY A 105 1.15 -2.64 24.48
N ASP A 106 -0.02 -2.97 23.98
CA ASP A 106 -0.38 -4.36 23.65
C ASP A 106 0.17 -4.80 22.29
N GLY A 107 0.63 -3.86 21.47
CA GLY A 107 1.14 -4.07 20.12
C GLY A 107 0.09 -3.88 19.02
N VAL A 108 -1.07 -3.34 19.35
CA VAL A 108 -2.12 -2.96 18.40
C VAL A 108 -2.33 -1.46 18.45
N LEU A 109 -2.29 -0.79 17.32
CA LEU A 109 -2.54 0.65 17.26
C LEU A 109 -4.02 0.93 17.57
N ASP A 110 -4.27 1.72 18.61
CA ASP A 110 -5.60 2.01 19.12
C ASP A 110 -5.85 3.51 19.40
N GLY A 111 -4.84 4.34 19.28
CA GLY A 111 -4.87 5.76 19.57
C GLY A 111 -5.72 6.58 18.59
N LYS A 112 -5.57 7.90 18.70
CA LYS A 112 -6.13 8.87 17.77
C LYS A 112 -5.20 8.98 16.54
N MET A 113 -5.61 8.45 15.38
CA MET A 113 -4.79 8.30 14.19
C MET A 113 -5.28 9.21 13.06
N HIS A 114 -4.52 10.27 12.75
CA HIS A 114 -4.75 11.02 11.50
C HIS A 114 -4.39 10.13 10.29
N VAL A 115 -5.25 10.11 9.28
CA VAL A 115 -5.12 9.19 8.13
C VAL A 115 -5.43 9.87 6.80
N THR A 116 -5.17 9.17 5.72
CA THR A 116 -5.34 9.60 4.32
C THR A 116 -6.73 10.10 3.94
N TYR A 117 -7.73 9.89 4.79
CA TYR A 117 -9.08 10.44 4.62
C TYR A 117 -9.26 11.86 5.21
N ASP A 118 -8.16 12.52 5.60
CA ASP A 118 -8.16 13.86 6.23
C ASP A 118 -9.01 13.93 7.51
N ILE A 119 -9.09 12.82 8.23
CA ILE A 119 -9.85 12.64 9.47
C ILE A 119 -9.01 11.85 10.48
N GLU A 120 -9.55 11.75 11.70
CA GLU A 120 -8.98 10.95 12.76
C GLU A 120 -9.77 9.63 12.90
N PHE A 121 -9.10 8.49 12.70
CA PHE A 121 -9.63 7.23 13.19
C PHE A 121 -9.28 7.03 14.65
N TYR A 122 -10.20 6.45 15.41
CA TYR A 122 -10.04 6.08 16.80
C TYR A 122 -10.16 4.57 16.93
N GLY A 123 -9.41 4.00 17.86
CA GLY A 123 -9.43 2.56 18.10
C GLY A 123 -8.81 1.71 16.98
N PRO A 124 -8.65 0.42 17.23
CA PRO A 124 -8.02 -0.50 16.31
C PRO A 124 -8.73 -0.59 14.96
N ASN A 125 -7.96 -0.55 13.88
CA ASN A 125 -8.43 -0.75 12.51
C ASN A 125 -7.30 -1.32 11.63
N THR A 126 -7.62 -2.10 10.61
CA THR A 126 -6.59 -2.77 9.81
C THR A 126 -5.93 -1.88 8.78
N MET A 127 -6.54 -0.76 8.36
CA MET A 127 -5.88 0.14 7.41
C MET A 127 -4.55 0.64 7.98
N THR A 128 -4.52 1.13 9.22
CA THR A 128 -3.29 1.58 9.89
C THR A 128 -2.46 0.43 10.43
N ASN A 129 -3.08 -0.55 11.08
CA ASN A 129 -2.38 -1.67 11.69
C ASN A 129 -1.65 -2.56 10.67
N THR A 130 -2.16 -2.73 9.44
CA THR A 130 -1.43 -3.51 8.42
C THR A 130 -0.19 -2.80 7.90
N ILE A 131 -0.21 -1.47 7.83
CA ILE A 131 0.97 -0.67 7.46
C ILE A 131 2.02 -0.75 8.57
N TYR A 132 1.60 -0.62 9.82
CA TYR A 132 2.45 -0.82 11.00
C TYR A 132 3.09 -2.21 11.02
N LEU A 133 2.30 -3.29 10.85
CA LEU A 133 2.82 -4.65 10.76
C LEU A 133 3.85 -4.81 9.64
N GLY A 134 3.60 -4.20 8.47
CA GLY A 134 4.56 -4.17 7.37
C GLY A 134 5.84 -3.42 7.73
N ALA A 135 5.73 -2.27 8.40
CA ALA A 135 6.87 -1.47 8.81
C ALA A 135 7.77 -2.22 9.81
N ILE A 136 7.20 -2.80 10.88
CA ILE A 136 8.00 -3.55 11.86
C ILE A 136 8.60 -4.83 11.27
N LYS A 137 7.88 -5.54 10.41
CA LYS A 137 8.43 -6.71 9.70
C LYS A 137 9.59 -6.32 8.79
N GLY A 138 9.47 -5.21 8.06
CA GLY A 138 10.56 -4.67 7.24
C GLY A 138 11.78 -4.26 8.06
N VAL A 139 11.56 -3.64 9.23
CA VAL A 139 12.64 -3.28 10.17
C VAL A 139 13.38 -4.52 10.68
N VAL A 140 12.70 -5.64 10.92
CA VAL A 140 13.35 -6.90 11.30
C VAL A 140 14.37 -7.34 10.24
N GLU A 141 13.98 -7.41 8.96
CA GLU A 141 14.88 -7.82 7.87
C GLU A 141 16.05 -6.84 7.68
N MET A 142 15.77 -5.53 7.75
CA MET A 142 16.81 -4.49 7.65
C MET A 142 17.81 -4.56 8.83
N ALA A 143 17.32 -4.79 10.05
CA ALA A 143 18.16 -4.94 11.25
C ALA A 143 19.05 -6.17 11.18
N GLU A 144 18.51 -7.32 10.75
CA GLU A 144 19.29 -8.54 10.52
C GLU A 144 20.41 -8.32 9.51
N HIS A 145 20.09 -7.70 8.37
CA HIS A 145 21.08 -7.38 7.34
C HIS A 145 22.21 -6.47 7.86
N LEU A 146 21.88 -5.51 8.70
CA LEU A 146 22.87 -4.60 9.32
C LEU A 146 23.59 -5.22 10.53
N GLY A 147 23.32 -6.48 10.90
CA GLY A 147 23.89 -7.14 12.05
C GLY A 147 23.42 -6.61 13.41
N LYS A 148 22.28 -5.93 13.45
CA LYS A 148 21.66 -5.35 14.66
C LYS A 148 20.67 -6.36 15.29
N GLN A 149 21.20 -7.48 15.74
CA GLN A 149 20.40 -8.64 16.16
C GLN A 149 19.42 -8.33 17.30
N ASP A 150 19.84 -7.57 18.31
CA ASP A 150 18.98 -7.19 19.44
C ASP A 150 17.74 -6.44 18.99
N ILE A 151 17.89 -5.56 17.98
CA ILE A 151 16.79 -4.79 17.37
C ILE A 151 15.88 -5.75 16.57
N ALA A 152 16.48 -6.63 15.77
CA ALA A 152 15.73 -7.62 14.99
C ALA A 152 14.88 -8.51 15.91
N ASP A 153 15.45 -9.02 17.00
CA ASP A 153 14.75 -9.90 17.94
C ASP A 153 13.62 -9.15 18.68
N LYS A 154 13.86 -7.90 19.11
CA LYS A 154 12.84 -7.04 19.72
C LYS A 154 11.62 -6.89 18.80
N TYR A 155 11.84 -6.47 17.57
CA TYR A 155 10.74 -6.16 16.64
C TYR A 155 10.13 -7.42 16.03
N ARG A 156 10.85 -8.54 15.94
CA ARG A 156 10.28 -9.83 15.58
C ARG A 156 9.27 -10.29 16.62
N ALA A 157 9.63 -10.26 17.91
CA ALA A 157 8.72 -10.62 18.99
C ALA A 157 7.48 -9.72 19.01
N LEU A 158 7.64 -8.41 18.75
CA LEU A 158 6.52 -7.49 18.64
C LEU A 158 5.63 -7.83 17.43
N TYR A 159 6.21 -8.08 16.26
CA TYR A 159 5.46 -8.44 15.04
C TYR A 159 4.66 -9.73 15.23
N GLU A 160 5.29 -10.77 15.77
CA GLU A 160 4.64 -12.07 16.01
C GLU A 160 3.43 -11.96 16.94
N LYS A 161 3.55 -11.15 17.99
CA LYS A 161 2.44 -10.85 18.92
C LYS A 161 1.37 -10.00 18.25
N ALA A 162 1.77 -8.88 17.65
CA ALA A 162 0.88 -7.88 17.09
C ALA A 162 0.05 -8.44 15.92
N SER A 163 0.67 -9.20 15.02
CA SER A 163 -0.04 -9.77 13.85
C SER A 163 -1.16 -10.72 14.25
N VAL A 164 -0.98 -11.50 15.32
CA VAL A 164 -2.03 -12.38 15.87
C VAL A 164 -3.14 -11.56 16.51
N LEU A 165 -2.79 -10.58 17.35
CA LEU A 165 -3.78 -9.76 18.05
C LEU A 165 -4.63 -8.91 17.10
N VAL A 166 -4.01 -8.31 16.08
CA VAL A 166 -4.72 -7.53 15.05
C VAL A 166 -5.73 -8.41 14.31
N ASP A 167 -5.33 -9.63 13.93
CA ASP A 167 -6.21 -10.56 13.24
C ASP A 167 -7.36 -11.02 14.13
N GLU A 168 -7.08 -11.44 15.36
CA GLU A 168 -8.09 -11.92 16.31
C GLU A 168 -9.10 -10.85 16.72
N LYS A 169 -8.63 -9.59 16.92
CA LYS A 169 -9.50 -8.48 17.31
C LYS A 169 -10.39 -8.00 16.16
N LEU A 170 -9.87 -7.95 14.94
CA LEU A 170 -10.50 -7.19 13.88
C LEU A 170 -11.16 -8.03 12.77
N PHE A 171 -10.84 -9.33 12.67
CA PHE A 171 -11.45 -10.19 11.66
C PHE A 171 -12.80 -10.74 12.14
N ASN A 172 -13.89 -10.33 11.47
CA ASN A 172 -15.25 -10.75 11.87
C ASN A 172 -15.73 -12.06 11.23
N GLY A 173 -14.82 -12.80 10.55
CA GLY A 173 -15.11 -14.04 9.84
C GLY A 173 -15.29 -13.86 8.33
N GLU A 174 -15.55 -12.64 7.86
CA GLU A 174 -15.69 -12.28 6.44
C GLU A 174 -14.70 -11.18 6.01
N TYR A 175 -14.53 -10.15 6.81
CA TYR A 175 -13.67 -9.00 6.55
C TYR A 175 -13.20 -8.35 7.84
N TYR A 176 -12.31 -7.37 7.74
CA TYR A 176 -11.78 -6.64 8.90
C TYR A 176 -12.58 -5.38 9.19
N ILE A 177 -12.78 -5.12 10.48
CA ILE A 177 -13.57 -4.00 11.00
C ILE A 177 -12.70 -3.00 11.75
N GLN A 178 -13.29 -1.87 12.14
CA GLN A 178 -12.77 -0.97 13.18
C GLN A 178 -13.44 -1.32 14.50
N GLU A 179 -12.66 -1.53 15.55
CA GLU A 179 -13.17 -1.83 16.88
C GLU A 179 -13.40 -0.54 17.67
N LEU A 180 -14.64 -0.29 18.06
CA LEU A 180 -15.05 0.81 18.92
C LEU A 180 -16.19 0.36 19.81
N GLU A 181 -16.19 0.75 21.10
CA GLU A 181 -17.32 0.51 22.01
C GLU A 181 -18.58 1.24 21.54
N ASP A 182 -18.43 2.50 21.16
CA ASP A 182 -19.49 3.33 20.59
C ASP A 182 -18.95 4.06 19.35
N VAL A 183 -19.39 3.63 18.18
CA VAL A 183 -18.98 4.20 16.90
C VAL A 183 -19.43 5.65 16.70
N ASP A 184 -20.48 6.07 17.40
CA ASP A 184 -21.02 7.43 17.33
C ASP A 184 -20.40 8.39 18.36
N ALA A 185 -19.52 7.88 19.26
CA ALA A 185 -18.76 8.73 20.19
C ALA A 185 -17.83 9.70 19.46
N TYR A 186 -17.35 9.27 18.28
CA TYR A 186 -16.47 10.08 17.42
C TYR A 186 -17.08 10.21 16.03
N ARG A 187 -16.97 11.40 15.43
CA ARG A 187 -17.41 11.59 14.03
C ARG A 187 -16.45 10.91 13.06
N TYR A 188 -16.98 10.51 11.92
CA TYR A 188 -16.22 10.04 10.75
C TYR A 188 -15.55 8.68 10.93
N GLN A 189 -16.13 7.83 11.76
CA GLN A 189 -15.70 6.44 11.92
C GLN A 189 -16.42 5.49 10.95
N TYR A 190 -15.95 4.25 10.82
CA TYR A 190 -16.64 3.23 10.02
C TYR A 190 -17.10 2.01 10.83
N GLY A 191 -16.56 1.78 12.01
CA GLY A 191 -16.99 0.68 12.90
C GLY A 191 -16.99 -0.67 12.18
N ILE A 192 -18.14 -1.34 12.16
CA ILE A 192 -18.32 -2.66 11.54
C ILE A 192 -18.50 -2.60 10.01
N GLY A 193 -18.28 -1.44 9.38
CA GLY A 193 -18.31 -1.30 7.91
C GLY A 193 -17.21 -2.11 7.22
N CYS A 194 -17.50 -2.54 5.99
CA CYS A 194 -16.51 -3.15 5.11
C CYS A 194 -15.73 -2.04 4.39
N LEU A 195 -14.56 -1.68 4.91
CA LEU A 195 -13.69 -0.67 4.30
C LEU A 195 -12.95 -1.27 3.10
N THR A 196 -12.96 -0.63 1.96
CA THR A 196 -12.22 -1.08 0.77
C THR A 196 -10.71 -1.05 0.99
N ASP A 197 -10.23 -0.09 1.74
CA ASP A 197 -8.80 0.12 2.04
C ASP A 197 -8.28 -0.69 3.25
N GLN A 198 -9.07 -1.61 3.80
CA GLN A 198 -8.71 -2.37 5.00
C GLN A 198 -7.40 -3.17 4.88
N LEU A 199 -6.93 -3.43 3.67
CA LEU A 199 -5.73 -4.20 3.36
C LEU A 199 -4.59 -3.35 2.75
N LEU A 200 -4.59 -2.03 2.92
CA LEU A 200 -3.58 -1.16 2.31
C LEU A 200 -2.15 -1.57 2.66
N GLY A 201 -1.85 -1.84 3.93
CA GLY A 201 -0.52 -2.28 4.34
C GLY A 201 -0.15 -3.67 3.83
N GLN A 202 -1.13 -4.56 3.65
CA GLN A 202 -0.92 -5.86 3.00
C GLN A 202 -0.52 -5.69 1.53
N PHE A 203 -1.19 -4.79 0.80
CA PHE A 203 -0.80 -4.40 -0.57
C PHE A 203 0.64 -3.86 -0.61
N MET A 204 0.98 -2.92 0.28
CA MET A 204 2.31 -2.33 0.35
C MET A 204 3.40 -3.36 0.65
N ALA A 205 3.16 -4.25 1.62
CA ALA A 205 4.09 -5.32 1.99
C ALA A 205 4.31 -6.30 0.82
N GLN A 206 3.25 -6.69 0.13
CA GLN A 206 3.36 -7.56 -1.04
C GLN A 206 4.03 -6.86 -2.23
N ALA A 207 3.79 -5.57 -2.45
CA ALA A 207 4.47 -4.80 -3.49
C ALA A 207 5.97 -4.62 -3.21
N ALA A 208 6.35 -4.58 -1.94
CA ALA A 208 7.75 -4.50 -1.51
C ALA A 208 8.47 -5.88 -1.44
N GLY A 209 7.77 -6.97 -1.74
CA GLY A 209 8.33 -8.33 -1.64
C GLY A 209 8.39 -8.90 -0.22
N LEU A 210 7.79 -8.23 0.77
CA LEU A 210 7.79 -8.64 2.18
C LEU A 210 6.79 -9.77 2.49
N GLY A 211 5.82 -10.01 1.57
CA GLY A 211 4.83 -11.06 1.70
C GLY A 211 3.65 -10.69 2.60
N TYR A 212 3.10 -11.69 3.31
CA TYR A 212 1.91 -11.50 4.13
C TYR A 212 2.24 -10.87 5.49
N VAL A 213 1.36 -9.98 5.94
CA VAL A 213 1.35 -9.42 7.30
C VAL A 213 0.13 -9.88 8.10
N LEU A 214 -0.87 -10.44 7.42
CA LEU A 214 -2.06 -11.07 7.98
C LEU A 214 -2.20 -12.50 7.45
N PRO A 215 -3.02 -13.38 8.07
CA PRO A 215 -3.28 -14.72 7.58
C PRO A 215 -3.82 -14.71 6.14
N LYS A 216 -3.20 -15.45 5.24
CA LYS A 216 -3.53 -15.50 3.81
C LYS A 216 -5.01 -15.76 3.55
N GLU A 217 -5.59 -16.72 4.26
CA GLU A 217 -7.00 -17.09 4.08
C GLU A 217 -7.95 -15.95 4.49
N HIS A 218 -7.58 -15.15 5.51
CA HIS A 218 -8.37 -14.00 5.93
C HIS A 218 -8.22 -12.82 4.96
N VAL A 219 -7.01 -12.60 4.42
CA VAL A 219 -6.78 -11.65 3.32
C VAL A 219 -7.69 -11.96 2.14
N LYS A 220 -7.72 -13.23 1.70
CA LYS A 220 -8.57 -13.66 0.58
C LYS A 220 -10.06 -13.46 0.88
N LYS A 221 -10.54 -13.84 2.06
CA LYS A 221 -11.93 -13.62 2.48
C LYS A 221 -12.30 -12.13 2.52
N ALA A 222 -11.40 -11.29 3.03
CA ALA A 222 -11.61 -9.85 3.06
C ALA A 222 -11.73 -9.27 1.64
N LEU A 223 -10.89 -9.70 0.69
CA LEU A 223 -11.00 -9.29 -0.71
C LEU A 223 -12.32 -9.74 -1.36
N GLN A 224 -12.76 -10.98 -1.09
CA GLN A 224 -14.06 -11.47 -1.55
C GLN A 224 -15.21 -10.61 -0.99
N SER A 225 -15.12 -10.21 0.27
CA SER A 225 -16.11 -9.35 0.91
C SER A 225 -16.09 -7.93 0.36
N ILE A 226 -14.90 -7.35 0.12
CA ILE A 226 -14.76 -6.05 -0.54
C ILE A 226 -15.43 -6.07 -1.91
N TYR A 227 -15.15 -7.08 -2.74
CA TYR A 227 -15.78 -7.20 -4.04
C TYR A 227 -17.31 -7.34 -3.92
N LYS A 228 -17.76 -8.27 -3.09
CA LYS A 228 -19.19 -8.59 -2.90
C LYS A 228 -20.01 -7.40 -2.41
N TYR A 229 -19.47 -6.60 -1.49
CA TYR A 229 -20.24 -5.56 -0.79
C TYR A 229 -20.00 -4.16 -1.35
N ASN A 230 -18.82 -3.89 -1.85
CA ASN A 230 -18.42 -2.54 -2.25
C ASN A 230 -18.38 -2.32 -3.76
N PHE A 231 -18.25 -3.38 -4.59
CA PHE A 231 -18.36 -3.23 -6.03
C PHE A 231 -19.81 -2.98 -6.42
N LYS A 232 -20.05 -1.90 -7.16
CA LYS A 232 -21.36 -1.50 -7.69
C LYS A 232 -21.29 -1.55 -9.21
N GLU A 233 -22.20 -2.30 -9.81
CA GLU A 233 -22.34 -2.38 -11.27
C GLU A 233 -22.95 -1.09 -11.84
N CYS A 234 -23.67 -0.33 -11.00
CA CYS A 234 -24.33 0.91 -11.33
C CYS A 234 -24.33 1.83 -10.09
N MET A 235 -24.10 3.12 -10.28
CA MET A 235 -24.04 4.11 -9.21
C MET A 235 -25.36 4.86 -9.00
N ASP A 236 -26.42 4.58 -9.77
CA ASP A 236 -27.70 5.29 -9.69
C ASP A 236 -28.32 5.30 -8.29
N ASP A 237 -28.22 4.18 -7.57
CA ASP A 237 -28.78 4.01 -6.23
C ASP A 237 -27.74 4.21 -5.12
N VAL A 238 -26.52 4.63 -5.45
CA VAL A 238 -25.47 4.85 -4.47
C VAL A 238 -25.51 6.29 -3.99
N PRO A 239 -25.72 6.52 -2.67
CA PRO A 239 -25.69 7.87 -2.15
C PRO A 239 -24.31 8.50 -2.34
N ASN A 240 -24.28 9.80 -2.58
CA ASN A 240 -23.04 10.56 -2.67
C ASN A 240 -23.13 11.77 -1.74
N VAL A 241 -22.26 11.77 -0.73
CA VAL A 241 -22.30 12.79 0.32
C VAL A 241 -21.45 14.01 -0.06
N GLN A 242 -20.36 13.84 -0.81
CA GLN A 242 -19.39 14.91 -1.02
C GLN A 242 -18.97 15.06 -2.49
N ARG A 243 -18.11 14.15 -3.02
CA ARG A 243 -17.57 14.25 -4.38
C ARG A 243 -17.98 13.03 -5.19
N THR A 244 -18.24 13.22 -6.47
CA THR A 244 -18.73 12.15 -7.34
C THR A 244 -17.70 11.87 -8.44
N TYR A 245 -17.10 10.70 -8.41
CA TYR A 245 -16.09 10.24 -9.38
C TYR A 245 -16.57 9.10 -10.26
N ALA A 246 -17.69 8.48 -9.92
CA ALA A 246 -18.43 7.55 -10.76
C ALA A 246 -19.91 7.93 -10.72
N LEU A 247 -20.59 7.92 -11.86
CA LEU A 247 -21.91 8.54 -12.08
C LEU A 247 -22.87 7.56 -12.74
N ASN A 248 -24.14 7.65 -12.39
CA ASN A 248 -25.25 7.01 -13.12
C ASN A 248 -25.01 5.51 -13.36
N ASP A 249 -24.93 5.13 -14.63
CA ASP A 249 -24.69 3.75 -15.12
C ASP A 249 -23.25 3.27 -15.02
N GLU A 250 -22.34 4.07 -14.45
CA GLU A 250 -20.96 3.68 -14.28
C GLU A 250 -20.80 2.69 -13.12
N ALA A 251 -19.88 1.72 -13.29
CA ALA A 251 -19.51 0.80 -12.23
C ALA A 251 -18.31 1.33 -11.44
N GLY A 252 -18.19 0.92 -10.17
CA GLY A 252 -17.06 1.29 -9.32
C GLY A 252 -17.07 0.63 -7.97
N LEU A 253 -15.93 0.74 -7.26
CA LEU A 253 -15.72 0.19 -5.94
C LEU A 253 -15.82 1.32 -4.90
N VAL A 254 -16.93 1.41 -4.16
CA VAL A 254 -17.11 2.43 -3.11
C VAL A 254 -16.16 2.18 -1.95
N LEU A 255 -15.74 3.26 -1.26
CA LEU A 255 -14.75 3.16 -0.20
C LEU A 255 -15.23 2.40 1.03
N CYS A 256 -16.53 2.43 1.37
CA CYS A 256 -17.05 1.66 2.49
C CYS A 256 -18.54 1.37 2.33
N SER A 257 -18.97 0.20 2.78
CA SER A 257 -20.37 -0.16 2.92
C SER A 257 -20.65 -0.82 4.27
N TRP A 258 -21.91 -0.88 4.64
CA TRP A 258 -22.37 -1.50 5.91
C TRP A 258 -23.34 -2.66 5.64
N PRO A 259 -22.85 -3.79 5.08
CA PRO A 259 -23.72 -4.89 4.65
C PRO A 259 -24.43 -5.60 5.80
N LYS A 260 -23.93 -5.45 7.02
CA LYS A 260 -24.53 -6.02 8.25
C LYS A 260 -25.28 -4.97 9.09
N GLY A 261 -25.53 -3.78 8.52
CA GLY A 261 -26.04 -2.63 9.27
C GLY A 261 -24.95 -1.92 10.08
N GLY A 262 -25.36 -1.07 11.02
CA GLY A 262 -24.41 -0.36 11.89
C GLY A 262 -23.66 0.80 11.22
N ARG A 263 -24.20 1.36 10.13
CA ARG A 263 -23.67 2.61 9.54
C ARG A 263 -23.71 3.70 10.62
N PRO A 264 -22.57 4.35 10.94
CA PRO A 264 -22.53 5.44 11.89
C PRO A 264 -23.46 6.60 11.51
N ARG A 265 -23.93 7.33 12.49
CA ARG A 265 -24.72 8.54 12.25
C ARG A 265 -23.96 9.58 11.40
N PHE A 266 -22.64 9.66 11.63
CA PHE A 266 -21.73 10.52 10.87
C PHE A 266 -20.53 9.68 10.38
N PRO A 267 -20.71 8.87 9.30
CA PRO A 267 -19.61 8.12 8.73
C PRO A 267 -18.57 9.06 8.13
N PHE A 268 -17.36 8.55 7.84
CA PHE A 268 -16.38 9.41 7.18
C PHE A 268 -16.88 9.87 5.80
N ALA A 269 -16.55 11.11 5.47
CA ALA A 269 -17.21 11.85 4.39
C ALA A 269 -17.01 11.22 3.00
N TYR A 270 -15.96 10.44 2.83
CA TYR A 270 -15.60 9.81 1.54
C TYR A 270 -16.16 8.38 1.37
N CYS A 271 -16.92 7.86 2.34
CA CYS A 271 -17.34 6.46 2.36
C CYS A 271 -18.08 5.99 1.09
N ASP A 272 -18.84 6.88 0.47
CA ASP A 272 -19.62 6.59 -0.74
C ASP A 272 -18.86 6.98 -2.04
N GLU A 273 -17.62 7.48 -1.94
CA GLU A 273 -16.80 7.84 -3.10
C GLU A 273 -16.12 6.61 -3.73
N VAL A 274 -15.71 6.76 -4.98
CA VAL A 274 -14.95 5.78 -5.75
C VAL A 274 -13.60 6.40 -6.10
N TRP A 275 -12.51 5.83 -5.57
CA TRP A 275 -11.17 6.32 -5.80
C TRP A 275 -10.35 5.33 -6.62
N THR A 276 -9.96 5.72 -7.82
CA THR A 276 -9.28 4.81 -8.77
C THR A 276 -7.99 4.22 -8.20
N GLY A 277 -7.25 4.99 -7.40
CA GLY A 277 -6.04 4.48 -6.76
C GLY A 277 -6.30 3.37 -5.74
N VAL A 278 -7.42 3.44 -5.01
CA VAL A 278 -7.87 2.38 -4.11
C VAL A 278 -8.39 1.18 -4.89
N GLU A 279 -9.14 1.41 -5.95
CA GLU A 279 -9.62 0.34 -6.84
C GLU A 279 -8.45 -0.45 -7.43
N TYR A 280 -7.39 0.21 -7.92
CA TYR A 280 -6.20 -0.46 -8.46
C TYR A 280 -5.45 -1.25 -7.40
N GLN A 281 -5.25 -0.72 -6.18
CA GLN A 281 -4.55 -1.47 -5.14
C GLN A 281 -5.31 -2.74 -4.73
N VAL A 282 -6.64 -2.68 -4.67
CA VAL A 282 -7.48 -3.86 -4.40
C VAL A 282 -7.38 -4.86 -5.54
N ALA A 283 -7.49 -4.41 -6.80
CA ALA A 283 -7.37 -5.29 -7.96
C ALA A 283 -5.99 -5.98 -8.02
N VAL A 284 -4.91 -5.27 -7.72
CA VAL A 284 -3.55 -5.84 -7.62
C VAL A 284 -3.49 -6.93 -6.56
N THR A 285 -4.04 -6.68 -5.37
CA THR A 285 -4.04 -7.66 -4.28
C THR A 285 -4.91 -8.87 -4.64
N MET A 286 -6.05 -8.66 -5.31
CA MET A 286 -6.90 -9.75 -5.84
C MET A 286 -6.16 -10.63 -6.84
N ILE A 287 -5.38 -10.06 -7.76
CA ILE A 287 -4.57 -10.85 -8.71
C ILE A 287 -3.59 -11.75 -7.96
N LYS A 288 -2.92 -11.26 -6.93
CA LYS A 288 -2.01 -12.05 -6.09
C LYS A 288 -2.71 -13.21 -5.36
N GLU A 289 -3.99 -13.06 -5.05
CA GLU A 289 -4.81 -14.11 -4.41
C GLU A 289 -5.54 -15.00 -5.42
N GLY A 290 -5.27 -14.85 -6.73
CA GLY A 290 -5.87 -15.65 -7.79
C GLY A 290 -7.30 -15.25 -8.16
N MET A 291 -7.78 -14.10 -7.71
CA MET A 291 -9.08 -13.51 -8.03
C MET A 291 -8.98 -12.65 -9.29
N ILE A 292 -8.63 -13.30 -10.42
CA ILE A 292 -8.27 -12.61 -11.67
C ILE A 292 -9.49 -11.96 -12.32
N GLU A 293 -10.63 -12.63 -12.35
CA GLU A 293 -11.84 -12.12 -13.01
C GLU A 293 -12.41 -10.91 -12.28
N GLU A 294 -12.47 -10.97 -10.96
CA GLU A 294 -12.93 -9.84 -10.12
C GLU A 294 -11.99 -8.64 -10.28
N ALA A 295 -10.69 -8.87 -10.28
CA ALA A 295 -9.70 -7.82 -10.49
C ALA A 295 -9.86 -7.14 -11.86
N PHE A 296 -10.00 -7.91 -12.92
CA PHE A 296 -10.23 -7.37 -14.28
C PHE A 296 -11.57 -6.67 -14.41
N THR A 297 -12.60 -7.11 -13.69
CA THR A 297 -13.89 -6.41 -13.65
C THR A 297 -13.73 -5.00 -13.05
N ILE A 298 -12.99 -4.87 -11.94
CA ILE A 298 -12.69 -3.57 -11.33
C ILE A 298 -11.85 -2.71 -12.29
N ILE A 299 -10.78 -3.26 -12.87
CA ILE A 299 -9.90 -2.53 -13.81
C ILE A 299 -10.70 -2.04 -15.02
N LYS A 300 -11.58 -2.90 -15.56
CA LYS A 300 -12.45 -2.52 -16.67
C LYS A 300 -13.38 -1.38 -16.29
N ALA A 301 -14.00 -1.43 -15.11
CA ALA A 301 -14.86 -0.36 -14.62
C ALA A 301 -14.12 0.98 -14.55
N ILE A 302 -12.86 0.98 -14.08
CA ILE A 302 -12.01 2.18 -14.08
C ILE A 302 -11.79 2.66 -15.52
N ARG A 303 -11.36 1.78 -16.41
CA ARG A 303 -11.03 2.16 -17.80
C ARG A 303 -12.26 2.62 -18.58
N ASP A 304 -13.42 2.06 -18.33
CA ASP A 304 -14.70 2.50 -18.94
C ASP A 304 -15.10 3.91 -18.47
N ARG A 305 -14.71 4.34 -17.25
CA ARG A 305 -14.90 5.70 -16.77
C ARG A 305 -13.92 6.70 -17.37
N TYR A 306 -12.71 6.26 -17.73
CA TYR A 306 -11.60 7.07 -18.24
C TYR A 306 -11.19 6.63 -19.65
N ASP A 307 -12.15 6.49 -20.54
CA ASP A 307 -12.00 5.92 -21.88
C ASP A 307 -11.52 6.91 -22.96
N GLY A 308 -11.31 8.18 -22.57
CA GLY A 308 -10.93 9.24 -23.49
C GLY A 308 -12.11 9.99 -24.09
N TYR A 309 -13.32 9.44 -23.99
CA TYR A 309 -14.56 10.08 -24.41
C TYR A 309 -15.30 10.71 -23.21
N LYS A 310 -15.49 9.93 -22.14
CA LYS A 310 -16.13 10.40 -20.90
C LYS A 310 -15.18 11.25 -20.07
N ARG A 311 -13.97 10.77 -19.84
CA ARG A 311 -12.91 11.46 -19.07
C ARG A 311 -11.55 11.19 -19.67
N CYS A 312 -10.60 12.08 -19.37
CA CYS A 312 -9.21 11.97 -19.80
C CYS A 312 -8.52 10.73 -19.16
N PRO A 313 -8.02 9.78 -19.97
CA PRO A 313 -7.38 8.57 -19.45
C PRO A 313 -6.02 8.82 -18.77
N TRP A 314 -5.46 10.01 -18.95
CA TRP A 314 -4.19 10.43 -18.38
C TRP A 314 -4.34 11.32 -17.14
N SER A 315 -5.55 11.59 -16.73
CA SER A 315 -5.87 12.47 -15.59
C SER A 315 -7.00 11.88 -14.77
N GLU A 316 -6.70 10.83 -14.02
CA GLU A 316 -7.65 10.26 -13.09
C GLU A 316 -7.83 11.20 -11.89
N THR A 317 -9.07 11.62 -11.69
CA THR A 317 -9.43 12.64 -10.67
C THR A 317 -9.75 11.98 -9.34
N GLU A 318 -9.33 12.65 -8.26
CA GLU A 318 -9.76 12.35 -6.90
C GLU A 318 -9.90 13.67 -6.13
N ALA A 319 -8.91 14.17 -5.43
CA ALA A 319 -8.93 15.50 -4.83
C ALA A 319 -8.48 16.62 -5.79
N GLY A 320 -8.29 16.30 -7.05
CA GLY A 320 -7.82 17.17 -8.14
C GLY A 320 -7.44 16.34 -9.35
N HIS A 321 -6.88 16.97 -10.37
CA HIS A 321 -6.37 16.28 -11.55
C HIS A 321 -4.98 15.70 -11.30
N HIS A 322 -4.64 14.62 -12.01
CA HIS A 322 -3.35 13.93 -11.91
C HIS A 322 -3.00 13.56 -10.47
N TYR A 323 -3.95 12.98 -9.76
CA TYR A 323 -3.76 12.60 -8.37
C TYR A 323 -2.76 11.44 -8.26
N ILE A 324 -2.00 11.39 -7.17
CA ILE A 324 -0.88 10.44 -7.01
C ILE A 324 -1.36 9.02 -6.74
N ARG A 325 -2.46 8.85 -6.00
CA ARG A 325 -2.97 7.53 -5.59
C ARG A 325 -3.18 6.56 -6.76
N PRO A 326 -3.68 6.96 -7.94
CA PRO A 326 -3.77 6.10 -9.12
C PRO A 326 -2.45 5.52 -9.64
N MET A 327 -1.29 5.99 -9.18
CA MET A 327 0.00 5.34 -9.49
C MET A 327 0.11 3.92 -8.92
N SER A 328 -0.80 3.49 -8.06
CA SER A 328 -0.97 2.08 -7.67
C SER A 328 -1.22 1.17 -8.86
N SER A 329 -1.76 1.71 -9.96
CA SER A 329 -1.98 0.99 -11.23
C SER A 329 -0.71 0.40 -11.83
N TYR A 330 0.46 1.01 -11.58
CA TYR A 330 1.73 0.47 -12.06
C TYR A 330 2.00 -0.94 -11.54
N SER A 331 1.57 -1.25 -10.30
CA SER A 331 1.72 -2.58 -9.71
C SER A 331 1.03 -3.70 -10.49
N LEU A 332 0.10 -3.39 -11.41
CA LEU A 332 -0.51 -4.37 -12.30
C LEU A 332 0.53 -5.06 -13.19
N ILE A 333 1.51 -4.30 -13.72
CA ILE A 333 2.54 -4.83 -14.63
C ILE A 333 3.37 -5.91 -13.92
N PRO A 334 4.09 -5.63 -12.82
CA PRO A 334 4.88 -6.65 -12.13
C PRO A 334 4.01 -7.76 -11.54
N THR A 335 2.77 -7.47 -11.10
CA THR A 335 1.90 -8.49 -10.52
C THR A 335 1.39 -9.49 -11.57
N LEU A 336 0.99 -9.03 -12.75
CA LEU A 336 0.58 -9.91 -13.86
C LEU A 336 1.75 -10.74 -14.40
N ALA A 337 2.96 -10.17 -14.36
CA ALA A 337 4.20 -10.87 -14.70
C ALA A 337 4.64 -11.88 -13.63
N GLY A 338 4.04 -11.85 -12.45
CA GLY A 338 4.59 -12.55 -11.27
C GLY A 338 6.03 -12.15 -10.99
N TYR A 339 6.37 -10.88 -11.31
CA TYR A 339 7.72 -10.37 -11.15
C TYR A 339 8.05 -10.12 -9.68
N SER A 340 9.15 -10.69 -9.24
CA SER A 340 9.76 -10.42 -7.94
C SER A 340 11.18 -9.93 -8.12
N CYS A 341 11.58 -8.97 -7.30
CA CYS A 341 12.89 -8.34 -7.37
C CYS A 341 13.43 -8.12 -5.96
N ASP A 342 14.63 -8.65 -5.70
CA ASP A 342 15.38 -8.47 -4.46
C ASP A 342 16.85 -8.19 -4.80
N MET A 343 17.22 -6.95 -4.90
CA MET A 343 18.59 -6.56 -5.25
C MET A 343 19.56 -6.66 -4.07
N VAL A 344 19.09 -6.78 -2.86
CA VAL A 344 19.91 -7.09 -1.69
C VAL A 344 20.48 -8.51 -1.82
N ASN A 345 19.62 -9.47 -2.16
CA ASN A 345 20.00 -10.86 -2.41
C ASN A 345 20.37 -11.12 -3.87
N LYS A 346 20.33 -10.11 -4.72
CA LYS A 346 20.65 -10.19 -6.15
C LYS A 346 19.85 -11.27 -6.88
N THR A 347 18.54 -11.26 -6.66
CA THR A 347 17.60 -12.20 -7.31
C THR A 347 16.47 -11.47 -8.00
N MET A 348 16.00 -12.05 -9.10
CA MET A 348 14.74 -11.69 -9.73
C MET A 348 14.07 -12.92 -10.32
N SER A 349 12.74 -12.93 -10.35
CA SER A 349 11.97 -14.06 -10.88
C SER A 349 10.72 -13.61 -11.59
N PHE A 350 10.19 -14.49 -12.44
CA PHE A 350 8.97 -14.27 -13.22
C PHE A 350 8.07 -15.51 -13.16
N ALA A 351 6.80 -15.29 -12.89
CA ALA A 351 5.75 -16.30 -12.89
C ALA A 351 4.43 -15.68 -13.40
N PRO A 352 4.28 -15.46 -14.73
CA PRO A 352 3.10 -14.82 -15.30
C PRO A 352 1.81 -15.52 -14.87
N VAL A 353 0.80 -14.75 -14.51
CA VAL A 353 -0.51 -15.28 -14.05
C VAL A 353 -1.59 -15.20 -15.12
N ILE A 354 -1.26 -14.65 -16.28
CA ILE A 354 -2.10 -14.61 -17.49
C ILE A 354 -1.22 -14.93 -18.71
N ASN A 355 -1.84 -15.45 -19.78
CA ASN A 355 -1.18 -15.72 -21.06
C ASN A 355 0.15 -16.52 -20.91
N GLU A 356 0.23 -17.41 -19.97
CA GLU A 356 1.46 -18.13 -19.58
C GLU A 356 2.17 -18.83 -20.76
N LYS A 357 1.42 -19.19 -21.81
CA LYS A 357 1.96 -19.86 -23.00
C LYS A 357 2.78 -18.96 -23.91
N ASP A 358 2.47 -17.67 -23.91
CA ASP A 358 3.22 -16.66 -24.68
C ASP A 358 3.03 -15.30 -23.98
N TYR A 359 4.01 -14.93 -23.14
CA TYR A 359 3.95 -13.73 -22.30
C TYR A 359 5.18 -12.88 -22.49
N THR A 360 4.95 -11.62 -22.79
CA THR A 360 6.03 -10.62 -22.88
C THR A 360 5.74 -9.45 -21.94
N THR A 361 6.74 -9.00 -21.21
CA THR A 361 6.62 -7.85 -20.31
C THR A 361 7.92 -7.07 -20.23
N PHE A 362 7.80 -5.86 -19.71
CA PHE A 362 8.90 -5.01 -19.27
C PHE A 362 9.29 -5.36 -17.83
N TRP A 363 10.58 -5.29 -17.52
CA TRP A 363 11.09 -5.36 -16.14
C TRP A 363 12.05 -4.22 -15.87
N ILE A 364 12.14 -3.80 -14.60
CA ILE A 364 13.08 -2.79 -14.11
C ILE A 364 13.44 -3.07 -12.66
N ASN A 365 14.68 -2.75 -12.29
CA ASN A 365 15.20 -2.74 -10.92
C ASN A 365 16.28 -1.65 -10.81
N GLY A 366 16.91 -1.51 -9.64
CA GLY A 366 17.94 -0.51 -9.40
C GLY A 366 19.24 -0.68 -10.21
N LYS A 367 19.41 -1.79 -10.95
CA LYS A 367 20.62 -2.08 -11.76
C LYS A 367 20.38 -1.94 -13.26
N GLY A 368 19.14 -1.97 -13.72
CA GLY A 368 18.83 -1.89 -15.14
C GLY A 368 17.39 -2.19 -15.47
N TRP A 369 17.09 -2.24 -16.77
CA TRP A 369 15.77 -2.57 -17.28
C TRP A 369 15.85 -3.26 -18.64
N GLY A 370 14.76 -3.95 -18.97
CA GLY A 370 14.68 -4.69 -20.21
C GLY A 370 13.33 -5.39 -20.41
N THR A 371 13.34 -6.47 -21.17
CA THR A 371 12.15 -7.27 -21.44
C THR A 371 12.32 -8.70 -20.96
N TYR A 372 11.21 -9.30 -20.58
CA TYR A 372 11.07 -10.73 -20.31
C TYR A 372 10.10 -11.33 -21.31
N HIS A 373 10.46 -12.49 -21.86
CA HIS A 373 9.59 -13.26 -22.74
C HIS A 373 9.57 -14.72 -22.28
N GLN A 374 8.37 -15.29 -22.16
CA GLN A 374 8.15 -16.70 -21.83
C GLN A 374 7.27 -17.35 -22.90
N THR A 375 7.66 -18.54 -23.32
CA THR A 375 6.80 -19.42 -24.13
C THR A 375 6.72 -20.80 -23.48
N ILE A 376 5.56 -21.46 -23.64
CA ILE A 376 5.36 -22.86 -23.25
C ILE A 376 4.96 -23.63 -24.51
N ASP A 377 5.73 -24.62 -24.87
CA ASP A 377 5.45 -25.45 -26.04
C ASP A 377 4.33 -26.51 -25.78
N ASP A 378 3.95 -27.25 -26.83
CA ASP A 378 2.91 -28.29 -26.75
C ASP A 378 3.28 -29.45 -25.81
N LYS A 379 4.55 -29.59 -25.42
CA LYS A 379 5.03 -30.61 -24.48
C LYS A 379 5.07 -30.08 -23.05
N GLY A 380 4.76 -28.80 -22.85
CA GLY A 380 4.82 -28.12 -21.54
C GLY A 380 6.24 -27.65 -21.18
N GLU A 381 7.20 -27.64 -22.11
CA GLU A 381 8.52 -27.09 -21.85
C GLU A 381 8.48 -25.55 -21.83
N VAL A 382 8.99 -24.98 -20.74
CA VAL A 382 9.01 -23.52 -20.53
C VAL A 382 10.34 -22.95 -21.03
N LYS A 383 10.28 -22.04 -21.98
CA LYS A 383 11.42 -21.23 -22.40
C LYS A 383 11.27 -19.82 -21.87
N LYS A 384 12.26 -19.36 -21.12
CA LYS A 384 12.35 -17.99 -20.58
C LYS A 384 13.52 -17.25 -21.22
N GLU A 385 13.29 -16.00 -21.57
CA GLU A 385 14.31 -15.11 -22.14
C GLU A 385 14.25 -13.75 -21.43
N VAL A 386 15.37 -13.31 -20.87
CA VAL A 386 15.54 -12.00 -20.26
C VAL A 386 16.50 -11.20 -21.13
N THR A 387 16.01 -10.10 -21.72
CA THR A 387 16.81 -9.18 -22.48
C THR A 387 17.11 -7.94 -21.65
N VAL A 388 18.39 -7.58 -21.53
CA VAL A 388 18.83 -6.33 -20.90
C VAL A 388 18.92 -5.26 -21.97
N LEU A 389 18.16 -4.16 -21.82
CA LEU A 389 18.20 -3.02 -22.72
C LEU A 389 19.06 -1.89 -22.17
N TYR A 390 19.19 -1.81 -20.85
CA TYR A 390 20.02 -0.81 -20.17
C TYR A 390 20.49 -1.36 -18.82
N GLY A 391 21.70 -0.98 -18.41
CA GLY A 391 22.30 -1.39 -17.13
C GLY A 391 23.02 -2.72 -17.22
N ASN A 392 23.27 -3.34 -16.07
CA ASN A 392 23.96 -4.63 -15.95
C ASN A 392 23.36 -5.44 -14.80
N ILE A 393 22.99 -6.69 -15.10
CA ILE A 393 22.47 -7.67 -14.15
C ILE A 393 23.29 -8.97 -14.13
N ASP A 394 24.57 -8.94 -14.53
CA ASP A 394 25.41 -10.14 -14.60
C ASP A 394 25.60 -10.83 -13.24
N ASP A 395 25.45 -10.08 -12.15
CA ASP A 395 25.50 -10.56 -10.78
C ASP A 395 24.12 -10.89 -10.18
N VAL A 396 23.06 -10.80 -10.97
CA VAL A 396 21.66 -11.06 -10.54
C VAL A 396 21.24 -12.44 -11.02
N LYS A 397 20.81 -13.30 -10.10
CA LYS A 397 20.24 -14.60 -10.43
C LYS A 397 18.79 -14.42 -10.92
N VAL A 398 18.50 -14.91 -12.13
CA VAL A 398 17.14 -14.99 -12.67
C VAL A 398 16.58 -16.39 -12.40
N GLU A 399 15.43 -16.49 -11.76
CA GLU A 399 14.77 -17.74 -11.36
C GLU A 399 13.54 -18.08 -12.22
#